data_07f69f7f6cd7b7c27a832a54a4c32177
#
_entry.id   07f69f7f6cd7b7c27a832a54a4c32177
#
_cell.length_a   1.000
_cell.length_b   1.000
_cell.length_c   1.000
_cell.angle_alpha   90.00
_cell.angle_beta   90.00
_cell.angle_gamma   90.00
#
_symmetry.space_group_name_H-M   'P 1'
#
loop_
_entity.id
_entity.type
_entity.pdbx_description
1 polymer ?
#
loop_
_entity_poly.entity_id
_entity_poly.type
_entity_poly.pdbx_seq_one_letter_code
_entity_poly.pdbx_strand_id
1 'polypeptide(L)'
;AMVGSDAVSQQEADEKSNDLMVKQSVVKALQANVERMEVLKGFARIQAPFAGTVTARSTDVGALINPGSSGGAELFVIADTRRLRLYVSVPQNQTAKIGPGTDAQVTVPERPGKRYPAKVEASAQAVQAASGTVLMQLSVDNSAGELLPGSYARVSLALPQAAEGLNIPVSALLFDKSGLRVATVDAENRVRLKTVTLLRDLGKSIDIGTGLTASDRVIESPPDGINDGDP
;
A
#
# COMPACT_ATOMS: atom_id res chain seq x y z
N ALA A 1 5.71 47.72 -47.69
CA ALA A 1 6.89 48.54 -47.98
C ALA A 1 6.68 49.56 -49.11
N MET A 2 5.40 49.84 -49.47
CA MET A 2 5.06 50.84 -50.51
C MET A 2 4.27 52.05 -50.01
N VAL A 3 4.13 52.22 -48.70
CA VAL A 3 3.36 53.31 -48.07
C VAL A 3 4.18 54.61 -47.98
N GLY A 4 5.28 54.75 -48.72
CA GLY A 4 6.08 55.99 -48.75
C GLY A 4 6.33 56.53 -50.17
N SER A 5 5.74 55.96 -51.20
CA SER A 5 5.74 56.53 -52.56
C SER A 5 4.28 56.82 -52.94
N ASP A 6 4.02 58.00 -53.46
CA ASP A 6 2.70 58.53 -53.89
C ASP A 6 1.86 57.61 -54.80
N ALA A 7 2.10 56.27 -54.82
CA ALA A 7 1.51 55.30 -55.72
C ALA A 7 0.26 54.61 -55.19
N VAL A 8 -0.04 54.65 -53.86
CA VAL A 8 -1.21 53.98 -53.22
C VAL A 8 -1.75 54.86 -52.12
N SER A 9 -3.06 55.10 -52.06
CA SER A 9 -3.70 55.86 -51.00
C SER A 9 -3.65 55.07 -49.66
N GLN A 10 -3.58 55.76 -48.53
CA GLN A 10 -3.56 55.14 -47.22
C GLN A 10 -4.75 54.22 -46.99
N GLN A 11 -5.91 54.65 -47.50
CA GLN A 11 -7.15 53.85 -47.46
C GLN A 11 -7.04 52.52 -48.19
N GLU A 12 -6.43 52.50 -49.37
CA GLU A 12 -6.20 51.27 -50.16
C GLU A 12 -5.21 50.32 -49.45
N ALA A 13 -4.16 50.88 -48.82
CA ALA A 13 -3.22 50.08 -47.99
C ALA A 13 -3.89 49.43 -46.82
N ASP A 14 -4.78 50.19 -46.08
CA ASP A 14 -5.54 49.68 -44.96
C ASP A 14 -6.57 48.63 -45.38
N GLU A 15 -7.26 48.80 -46.49
CA GLU A 15 -8.18 47.79 -47.06
C GLU A 15 -7.43 46.48 -47.41
N LYS A 16 -6.30 46.54 -48.04
CA LYS A 16 -5.46 45.37 -48.36
C LYS A 16 -4.93 44.66 -47.13
N SER A 17 -4.54 45.45 -46.12
CA SER A 17 -4.09 44.91 -44.81
C SER A 17 -5.22 44.18 -44.08
N ASN A 18 -6.41 44.75 -44.07
CA ASN A 18 -7.57 44.16 -43.47
C ASN A 18 -7.98 42.88 -44.22
N ASP A 19 -8.02 42.90 -45.59
CA ASP A 19 -8.29 41.73 -46.39
C ASP A 19 -7.28 40.60 -46.15
N LEU A 20 -5.98 40.94 -46.00
CA LEU A 20 -4.95 39.98 -45.60
C LEU A 20 -5.24 39.34 -44.23
N MET A 21 -5.58 40.16 -43.21
CA MET A 21 -5.90 39.65 -41.89
C MET A 21 -7.14 38.73 -41.88
N VAL A 22 -8.17 39.11 -42.66
CA VAL A 22 -9.38 38.27 -42.82
C VAL A 22 -9.01 36.93 -43.48
N LYS A 23 -8.24 36.96 -44.55
CA LYS A 23 -7.81 35.72 -45.25
C LYS A 23 -6.93 34.85 -44.39
N GLN A 24 -6.01 35.43 -43.64
CA GLN A 24 -5.20 34.68 -42.65
C GLN A 24 -6.06 34.03 -41.55
N SER A 25 -7.10 34.74 -41.06
CA SER A 25 -8.03 34.20 -40.09
C SER A 25 -8.85 33.05 -40.66
N VAL A 26 -9.29 33.14 -41.90
CA VAL A 26 -9.99 32.04 -42.62
C VAL A 26 -9.08 30.82 -42.77
N VAL A 27 -7.81 31.02 -43.16
CA VAL A 27 -6.83 29.93 -43.25
C VAL A 27 -6.64 29.24 -41.94
N LYS A 28 -6.47 29.99 -40.84
CA LYS A 28 -6.37 29.42 -39.47
C LYS A 28 -7.60 28.61 -39.09
N ALA A 29 -8.80 29.13 -39.38
CA ALA A 29 -10.04 28.42 -39.10
C ALA A 29 -10.17 27.10 -39.90
N LEU A 30 -9.78 27.10 -41.17
CA LEU A 30 -9.78 25.89 -41.97
C LEU A 30 -8.73 24.89 -41.51
N GLN A 31 -7.54 25.34 -41.12
CA GLN A 31 -6.51 24.47 -40.51
C GLN A 31 -7.01 23.81 -39.24
N ALA A 32 -7.60 24.55 -38.31
CA ALA A 32 -8.20 24.00 -37.11
C ALA A 32 -9.31 22.96 -37.40
N ASN A 33 -10.08 23.18 -38.47
CA ASN A 33 -11.07 22.21 -38.95
C ASN A 33 -10.42 20.92 -39.45
N VAL A 34 -9.34 21.01 -40.21
CA VAL A 34 -8.58 19.84 -40.68
C VAL A 34 -8.02 19.06 -39.51
N GLU A 35 -7.35 19.74 -38.56
CA GLU A 35 -6.84 19.12 -37.33
C GLU A 35 -7.94 18.38 -36.55
N ARG A 36 -9.12 19.01 -36.41
CA ARG A 36 -10.29 18.36 -35.78
C ARG A 36 -10.69 17.07 -36.52
N MET A 37 -10.74 17.09 -37.84
CA MET A 37 -11.09 15.91 -38.64
C MET A 37 -10.02 14.82 -38.55
N GLU A 38 -8.75 15.18 -38.47
CA GLU A 38 -7.65 14.24 -38.25
C GLU A 38 -7.73 13.56 -36.92
N VAL A 39 -8.03 14.32 -35.82
CA VAL A 39 -8.28 13.76 -34.50
C VAL A 39 -9.45 12.77 -34.51
N LEU A 40 -10.56 13.14 -35.15
CA LEU A 40 -11.73 12.24 -35.29
C LEU A 40 -11.38 10.97 -36.08
N LYS A 41 -10.59 11.08 -37.16
CA LYS A 41 -10.08 9.93 -37.89
C LYS A 41 -9.17 9.05 -37.02
N GLY A 42 -8.38 9.66 -36.12
CA GLY A 42 -7.53 8.94 -35.18
C GLY A 42 -8.32 8.01 -34.25
N PHE A 43 -9.53 8.39 -33.84
CA PHE A 43 -10.40 7.55 -33.02
C PHE A 43 -10.91 6.27 -33.73
N ALA A 44 -10.80 6.18 -35.04
CA ALA A 44 -11.07 4.92 -35.74
C ALA A 44 -10.08 3.80 -35.40
N ARG A 45 -8.96 4.13 -34.74
CA ARG A 45 -7.95 3.18 -34.33
C ARG A 45 -7.76 3.27 -32.80
N ILE A 46 -8.31 2.31 -32.08
CA ILE A 46 -8.16 2.19 -30.65
C ILE A 46 -6.80 1.58 -30.34
N GLN A 47 -5.97 2.28 -29.57
CA GLN A 47 -4.64 1.86 -29.18
C GLN A 47 -4.52 1.78 -27.66
N ALA A 48 -3.74 0.80 -27.18
CA ALA A 48 -3.40 0.71 -25.77
C ALA A 48 -2.53 1.91 -25.35
N PRO A 49 -2.87 2.64 -24.30
CA PRO A 49 -2.11 3.81 -23.84
C PRO A 49 -0.77 3.43 -23.19
N PHE A 50 -0.60 2.18 -22.79
CA PHE A 50 0.61 1.62 -22.19
C PHE A 50 0.75 0.13 -22.50
N ALA A 51 1.93 -0.42 -22.30
CA ALA A 51 2.19 -1.85 -22.41
C ALA A 51 1.59 -2.61 -21.23
N GLY A 52 0.71 -3.57 -21.48
CA GLY A 52 0.00 -4.32 -20.45
C GLY A 52 -0.68 -5.56 -21.00
N THR A 53 -1.42 -6.24 -20.12
CA THR A 53 -2.23 -7.41 -20.47
C THR A 53 -3.69 -6.99 -20.61
N VAL A 54 -4.36 -7.46 -21.67
CA VAL A 54 -5.82 -7.30 -21.79
C VAL A 54 -6.49 -8.24 -20.82
N THR A 55 -7.15 -7.69 -19.80
CA THR A 55 -7.82 -8.45 -18.75
C THR A 55 -9.30 -8.67 -19.00
N ALA A 56 -9.93 -7.82 -19.83
CA ALA A 56 -11.30 -8.01 -20.29
C ALA A 56 -11.46 -7.49 -21.70
N ARG A 57 -12.32 -8.16 -22.47
CA ARG A 57 -12.76 -7.77 -23.82
C ARG A 57 -14.28 -7.86 -23.86
N SER A 58 -14.93 -6.72 -24.02
CA SER A 58 -16.40 -6.58 -24.01
C SER A 58 -16.98 -6.27 -25.38
N THR A 59 -16.20 -6.44 -26.45
CA THR A 59 -16.63 -6.17 -27.81
C THR A 59 -16.17 -7.25 -28.78
N ASP A 60 -16.90 -7.45 -29.88
CA ASP A 60 -16.59 -8.40 -30.95
C ASP A 60 -16.64 -7.72 -32.33
N VAL A 61 -16.13 -8.43 -33.33
CA VAL A 61 -16.22 -7.97 -34.73
C VAL A 61 -17.70 -7.89 -35.14
N GLY A 62 -18.10 -6.72 -35.63
CA GLY A 62 -19.49 -6.44 -35.98
C GLY A 62 -20.33 -5.82 -34.87
N ALA A 63 -19.80 -5.66 -33.67
CA ALA A 63 -20.50 -4.95 -32.60
C ALA A 63 -20.69 -3.46 -32.96
N LEU A 64 -21.89 -2.95 -32.77
CA LEU A 64 -22.18 -1.52 -32.94
C LEU A 64 -21.69 -0.75 -31.71
N ILE A 65 -20.78 0.18 -31.95
CA ILE A 65 -20.26 1.07 -30.91
C ILE A 65 -20.90 2.45 -31.09
N ASN A 66 -21.65 2.90 -30.12
CA ASN A 66 -22.27 4.23 -30.12
C ASN A 66 -21.35 5.23 -29.40
N PRO A 67 -20.62 6.10 -30.12
CA PRO A 67 -19.84 7.17 -29.52
C PRO A 67 -20.81 8.21 -28.92
N GLY A 68 -20.67 8.51 -27.64
CA GLY A 68 -21.39 9.62 -26.99
C GLY A 68 -22.56 9.24 -26.07
N SER A 69 -22.87 7.98 -25.86
CA SER A 69 -23.72 7.60 -24.73
C SER A 69 -22.90 7.69 -23.43
N SER A 70 -23.29 8.59 -22.53
CA SER A 70 -22.77 8.63 -21.16
C SER A 70 -22.99 7.27 -20.52
N GLY A 71 -21.94 6.44 -20.36
CA GLY A 71 -22.01 5.10 -19.81
C GLY A 71 -21.82 3.96 -20.82
N GLY A 72 -21.19 4.21 -21.98
CA GLY A 72 -20.78 3.12 -22.90
C GLY A 72 -19.93 2.09 -22.16
N ALA A 73 -20.24 0.80 -22.39
CA ALA A 73 -19.44 -0.30 -21.84
C ALA A 73 -17.98 -0.19 -22.29
N GLU A 74 -17.05 -0.47 -21.38
CA GLU A 74 -15.62 -0.55 -21.69
C GLU A 74 -15.41 -1.63 -22.78
N LEU A 75 -14.70 -1.28 -23.85
CA LEU A 75 -14.43 -2.21 -24.96
C LEU A 75 -13.33 -3.20 -24.58
N PHE A 76 -12.27 -2.69 -23.95
CA PHE A 76 -11.13 -3.46 -23.46
C PHE A 76 -10.69 -2.92 -22.11
N VAL A 77 -10.29 -3.80 -21.23
CA VAL A 77 -9.59 -3.44 -19.99
C VAL A 77 -8.14 -3.89 -20.10
N ILE A 78 -7.22 -2.96 -19.89
CA ILE A 78 -5.78 -3.21 -19.94
C ILE A 78 -5.18 -2.91 -18.58
N ALA A 79 -4.42 -3.85 -18.03
CA ALA A 79 -3.75 -3.70 -16.77
C ALA A 79 -2.25 -4.00 -16.88
N ASP A 80 -1.41 -3.24 -16.19
CA ASP A 80 -0.03 -3.63 -15.93
C ASP A 80 -0.02 -4.57 -14.72
N THR A 81 0.14 -5.86 -15.00
CA THR A 81 0.10 -6.93 -13.99
C THR A 81 1.48 -7.28 -13.43
N ARG A 82 2.57 -6.62 -13.86
CA ARG A 82 3.94 -6.92 -13.42
C ARG A 82 4.21 -6.51 -11.97
N ARG A 83 3.51 -5.48 -11.50
CA ARG A 83 3.56 -5.03 -10.11
C ARG A 83 2.13 -4.88 -9.61
N LEU A 84 1.80 -5.62 -8.57
CA LEU A 84 0.47 -5.57 -7.97
C LEU A 84 0.46 -4.71 -6.72
N ARG A 85 -0.63 -3.96 -6.55
CA ARG A 85 -0.93 -3.24 -5.32
C ARG A 85 -1.84 -4.10 -4.46
N LEU A 86 -1.47 -4.25 -3.22
CA LEU A 86 -2.24 -4.98 -2.22
C LEU A 86 -2.67 -4.00 -1.13
N TYR A 87 -3.95 -4.03 -0.80
CA TYR A 87 -4.51 -3.19 0.25
C TYR A 87 -4.83 -4.04 1.46
N VAL A 88 -4.36 -3.61 2.63
CA VAL A 88 -4.60 -4.29 3.89
C VAL A 88 -5.10 -3.31 4.93
N SER A 89 -6.15 -3.71 5.68
CA SER A 89 -6.69 -2.92 6.79
C SER A 89 -5.98 -3.33 8.08
N VAL A 90 -5.21 -2.42 8.65
CA VAL A 90 -4.42 -2.64 9.86
C VAL A 90 -5.09 -1.96 11.05
N PRO A 91 -5.30 -2.66 12.19
CA PRO A 91 -5.83 -2.03 13.41
C PRO A 91 -4.99 -0.84 13.85
N GLN A 92 -5.64 0.26 14.27
CA GLN A 92 -4.96 1.52 14.60
C GLN A 92 -3.88 1.39 15.68
N ASN A 93 -4.03 0.45 16.63
CA ASN A 93 -3.05 0.21 17.69
C ASN A 93 -1.74 -0.42 17.20
N GLN A 94 -1.69 -0.92 15.97
CA GLN A 94 -0.50 -1.51 15.34
C GLN A 94 0.17 -0.56 14.34
N THR A 95 -0.54 0.47 13.89
CA THR A 95 -0.08 1.35 12.79
C THR A 95 1.18 2.13 13.12
N ALA A 96 1.38 2.50 14.40
CA ALA A 96 2.57 3.23 14.84
C ALA A 96 3.89 2.45 14.60
N LYS A 97 3.82 1.13 14.47
CA LYS A 97 4.96 0.23 14.25
C LYS A 97 5.21 -0.10 12.79
N ILE A 98 4.29 0.33 11.89
CA ILE A 98 4.30 -0.04 10.47
C ILE A 98 4.40 1.24 9.66
N GLY A 99 5.54 1.44 9.02
CA GLY A 99 5.79 2.59 8.14
C GLY A 99 6.11 2.17 6.70
N PRO A 100 6.22 3.13 5.79
CA PRO A 100 6.75 2.89 4.45
C PRO A 100 8.13 2.19 4.54
N GLY A 101 8.33 1.17 3.69
CA GLY A 101 9.55 0.35 3.71
C GLY A 101 9.46 -0.89 4.61
N THR A 102 8.43 -1.03 5.46
CA THR A 102 8.26 -2.24 6.27
C THR A 102 8.11 -3.47 5.37
N ASP A 103 8.90 -4.50 5.63
CA ASP A 103 8.85 -5.76 4.90
C ASP A 103 7.62 -6.57 5.29
N ALA A 104 7.05 -7.22 4.28
CA ALA A 104 5.90 -8.09 4.42
C ALA A 104 6.06 -9.35 3.57
N GLN A 105 5.33 -10.38 3.91
CA GLN A 105 5.20 -11.59 3.12
C GLN A 105 3.73 -11.80 2.75
N VAL A 106 3.51 -12.06 1.47
CA VAL A 106 2.19 -12.32 0.90
C VAL A 106 2.08 -13.80 0.55
N THR A 107 0.97 -14.40 0.92
CA THR A 107 0.61 -15.78 0.52
C THR A 107 -0.79 -15.76 -0.09
N VAL A 108 -0.98 -16.56 -1.13
CA VAL A 108 -2.26 -16.70 -1.82
C VAL A 108 -2.75 -18.15 -1.73
N PRO A 109 -4.06 -18.37 -1.57
CA PRO A 109 -4.61 -19.72 -1.44
C PRO A 109 -4.33 -20.63 -2.65
N GLU A 110 -4.24 -20.02 -3.85
CA GLU A 110 -4.03 -20.73 -5.11
C GLU A 110 -2.62 -21.34 -5.22
N ARG A 111 -1.68 -20.88 -4.39
CA ARG A 111 -0.29 -21.36 -4.36
C ARG A 111 0.16 -21.63 -2.91
N PRO A 112 -0.33 -22.69 -2.29
CA PRO A 112 0.02 -23.02 -0.91
C PRO A 112 1.53 -23.26 -0.77
N GLY A 113 2.12 -22.69 0.27
CA GLY A 113 3.55 -22.81 0.55
C GLY A 113 4.46 -21.80 -0.15
N LYS A 114 3.98 -21.07 -1.17
CA LYS A 114 4.76 -20.00 -1.80
C LYS A 114 4.53 -18.67 -1.10
N ARG A 115 5.63 -17.97 -0.82
CA ARG A 115 5.63 -16.64 -0.19
C ARG A 115 6.22 -15.64 -1.16
N TYR A 116 5.53 -14.51 -1.31
CA TYR A 116 5.95 -13.41 -2.17
C TYR A 116 6.39 -12.24 -1.31
N PRO A 117 7.61 -11.73 -1.50
CA PRO A 117 8.08 -10.57 -0.77
C PRO A 117 7.25 -9.34 -1.17
N ALA A 118 6.91 -8.53 -0.19
CA ALA A 118 6.18 -7.29 -0.37
C ALA A 118 6.75 -6.21 0.54
N LYS A 119 6.48 -4.95 0.20
CA LYS A 119 6.85 -3.79 1.01
C LYS A 119 5.68 -2.86 1.17
N VAL A 120 5.56 -2.27 2.36
CA VAL A 120 4.60 -1.20 2.60
C VAL A 120 5.07 0.05 1.84
N GLU A 121 4.25 0.57 0.94
CA GLU A 121 4.54 1.78 0.17
C GLU A 121 3.91 3.03 0.80
N ALA A 122 2.66 2.90 1.25
CA ALA A 122 1.91 4.03 1.78
C ALA A 122 0.90 3.60 2.85
N SER A 123 0.54 4.56 3.69
CA SER A 123 -0.55 4.46 4.66
C SER A 123 -1.54 5.59 4.39
N ALA A 124 -2.83 5.32 4.54
CA ALA A 124 -3.88 6.32 4.35
C ALA A 124 -3.84 7.49 5.35
N GLN A 125 -3.07 7.37 6.44
CA GLN A 125 -2.97 8.36 7.53
C GLN A 125 -4.31 8.80 8.12
N ALA A 126 -5.35 8.00 7.91
CA ALA A 126 -6.69 8.21 8.40
C ALA A 126 -7.28 6.89 8.90
N VAL A 127 -7.96 6.94 10.03
CA VAL A 127 -8.65 5.78 10.59
C VAL A 127 -10.05 5.71 10.00
N GLN A 128 -10.44 4.56 9.49
CA GLN A 128 -11.82 4.27 9.13
C GLN A 128 -12.64 4.09 10.40
N ALA A 129 -13.52 5.05 10.71
CA ALA A 129 -14.28 5.07 11.95
C ALA A 129 -15.13 3.80 12.16
N ALA A 130 -15.65 3.20 11.08
CA ALA A 130 -16.50 2.00 11.14
C ALA A 130 -15.74 0.74 11.58
N SER A 131 -14.45 0.62 11.27
CA SER A 131 -13.64 -0.59 11.52
C SER A 131 -12.48 -0.38 12.51
N GLY A 132 -12.15 0.88 12.85
CA GLY A 132 -10.98 1.21 13.67
C GLY A 132 -9.65 0.84 13.00
N THR A 133 -9.62 0.74 11.66
CA THR A 133 -8.44 0.34 10.89
C THR A 133 -7.91 1.46 10.02
N VAL A 134 -6.64 1.37 9.67
CA VAL A 134 -5.98 2.23 8.69
C VAL A 134 -5.66 1.39 7.44
N LEU A 135 -6.00 1.90 6.27
CA LEU A 135 -5.69 1.24 5.01
C LEU A 135 -4.21 1.45 4.67
N MET A 136 -3.50 0.35 4.46
CA MET A 136 -2.11 0.36 4.00
C MET A 136 -2.02 -0.24 2.61
N GLN A 137 -1.18 0.37 1.78
CA GLN A 137 -0.85 -0.11 0.44
C GLN A 137 0.51 -0.78 0.47
N LEU A 138 0.57 -1.99 -0.05
CA LEU A 138 1.80 -2.75 -0.26
C LEU A 138 2.02 -2.95 -1.75
N SER A 139 3.28 -3.09 -2.13
CA SER A 139 3.71 -3.44 -3.48
C SER A 139 4.27 -4.86 -3.48
N VAL A 140 3.86 -5.63 -4.48
CA VAL A 140 4.31 -7.01 -4.71
C VAL A 140 4.82 -7.12 -6.14
N ASP A 141 6.02 -7.64 -6.33
CA ASP A 141 6.53 -7.98 -7.65
C ASP A 141 5.81 -9.22 -8.20
N ASN A 142 5.28 -9.08 -9.41
CA ASN A 142 4.60 -10.13 -10.14
C ASN A 142 5.14 -10.25 -11.58
N SER A 143 6.42 -9.99 -11.76
CA SER A 143 7.07 -10.10 -13.09
C SER A 143 6.95 -11.50 -13.69
N ALA A 144 6.86 -12.53 -12.85
CA ALA A 144 6.61 -13.91 -13.26
C ALA A 144 5.13 -14.20 -13.65
N GLY A 145 4.20 -13.26 -13.45
CA GLY A 145 2.78 -13.43 -13.80
C GLY A 145 2.03 -14.49 -12.97
N GLU A 146 2.50 -14.78 -11.78
CA GLU A 146 1.95 -15.87 -10.95
C GLU A 146 0.77 -15.46 -10.09
N LEU A 147 0.64 -14.16 -9.81
CA LEU A 147 -0.45 -13.60 -9.02
C LEU A 147 -1.49 -12.99 -9.95
N LEU A 148 -2.76 -13.28 -9.69
CA LEU A 148 -3.87 -12.73 -10.45
C LEU A 148 -4.39 -11.45 -9.75
N PRO A 149 -4.55 -10.34 -10.49
CA PRO A 149 -5.25 -9.16 -9.96
C PRO A 149 -6.65 -9.52 -9.48
N GLY A 150 -7.08 -8.98 -8.34
CA GLY A 150 -8.39 -9.26 -7.75
C GLY A 150 -8.43 -10.47 -6.80
N SER A 151 -7.36 -11.25 -6.70
CA SER A 151 -7.27 -12.36 -5.74
C SER A 151 -7.17 -11.88 -4.30
N TYR A 152 -7.72 -12.67 -3.37
CA TYR A 152 -7.47 -12.49 -1.95
C TYR A 152 -6.08 -12.98 -1.57
N ALA A 153 -5.46 -12.27 -0.64
CA ALA A 153 -4.15 -12.64 -0.14
C ALA A 153 -4.08 -12.50 1.38
N ARG A 154 -3.22 -13.30 2.00
CA ARG A 154 -2.85 -13.16 3.40
C ARG A 154 -1.52 -12.44 3.49
N VAL A 155 -1.46 -11.39 4.32
CA VAL A 155 -0.26 -10.59 4.55
C VAL A 155 0.27 -10.87 5.94
N SER A 156 1.56 -11.18 6.03
CA SER A 156 2.31 -11.25 7.28
C SER A 156 3.29 -10.07 7.30
N LEU A 157 3.08 -9.13 8.19
CA LEU A 157 3.94 -7.97 8.38
C LEU A 157 5.05 -8.30 9.38
N ALA A 158 6.29 -7.98 9.05
CA ALA A 158 7.41 -8.05 9.96
C ALA A 158 7.37 -6.83 10.89
N LEU A 159 6.76 -6.97 12.05
CA LEU A 159 6.78 -5.90 13.04
C LEU A 159 8.13 -5.88 13.76
N PRO A 160 8.71 -4.69 14.02
CA PRO A 160 9.83 -4.60 14.95
C PRO A 160 9.41 -5.21 16.28
N GLN A 161 10.17 -6.17 16.75
CA GLN A 161 9.93 -6.77 18.05
C GLN A 161 9.95 -5.64 19.09
N ALA A 162 8.86 -5.43 19.79
CA ALA A 162 8.86 -4.51 20.94
C ALA A 162 9.95 -5.02 21.90
N ALA A 163 10.66 -4.07 22.53
CA ALA A 163 11.83 -4.28 23.39
C ALA A 163 11.91 -5.71 23.95
N GLU A 164 13.06 -6.36 23.77
CA GLU A 164 13.31 -7.74 24.13
C GLU A 164 12.84 -8.00 25.58
N GLY A 165 11.60 -8.46 25.71
CA GLY A 165 11.14 -9.04 26.95
C GLY A 165 11.88 -10.36 27.16
N LEU A 166 12.27 -10.64 28.39
CA LEU A 166 12.81 -11.96 28.71
C LEU A 166 11.68 -12.97 28.62
N ASN A 167 11.85 -13.97 27.79
CA ASN A 167 10.87 -15.05 27.64
C ASN A 167 11.11 -16.12 28.69
N ILE A 168 10.08 -16.39 29.50
CA ILE A 168 10.10 -17.44 30.53
C ILE A 168 8.89 -18.36 30.37
N PRO A 169 8.96 -19.63 30.82
CA PRO A 169 7.82 -20.53 30.88
C PRO A 169 6.71 -19.96 31.76
N VAL A 170 5.45 -20.15 31.38
CA VAL A 170 4.30 -19.70 32.20
C VAL A 170 4.28 -20.34 33.60
N SER A 171 4.84 -21.55 33.72
CA SER A 171 4.97 -22.27 35.00
C SER A 171 5.89 -21.61 36.03
N ALA A 172 6.75 -20.65 35.60
CA ALA A 172 7.62 -19.88 36.47
C ALA A 172 6.93 -18.68 37.13
N LEU A 173 5.69 -18.37 36.68
CA LEU A 173 4.95 -17.21 37.18
C LEU A 173 4.20 -17.51 38.46
N LEU A 174 4.42 -16.68 39.43
CA LEU A 174 3.71 -16.69 40.71
C LEU A 174 2.69 -15.55 40.73
N PHE A 175 1.49 -15.85 41.16
CA PHE A 175 0.43 -14.86 41.35
C PHE A 175 -0.05 -14.88 42.81
N ASP A 176 0.17 -13.78 43.53
CA ASP A 176 -0.27 -13.63 44.88
C ASP A 176 -0.89 -12.24 45.16
N LYS A 177 -1.13 -11.94 46.43
CA LYS A 177 -1.71 -10.64 46.87
C LYS A 177 -0.84 -9.44 46.49
N SER A 178 0.46 -9.65 46.22
CA SER A 178 1.42 -8.61 45.83
C SER A 178 1.53 -8.45 44.32
N GLY A 179 0.79 -9.26 43.52
CA GLY A 179 0.77 -9.20 42.07
C GLY A 179 1.55 -10.32 41.42
N LEU A 180 2.01 -10.06 40.17
CA LEU A 180 2.80 -11.01 39.37
C LEU A 180 4.25 -10.99 39.81
N ARG A 181 4.77 -12.16 40.21
CA ARG A 181 6.16 -12.33 40.62
C ARG A 181 6.80 -13.56 39.99
N VAL A 182 8.12 -13.59 40.02
CA VAL A 182 8.93 -14.72 39.55
C VAL A 182 9.95 -15.02 40.64
N ALA A 183 10.12 -16.30 40.94
CA ALA A 183 11.16 -16.77 41.86
C ALA A 183 12.48 -16.91 41.11
N THR A 184 13.52 -16.23 41.57
CA THR A 184 14.90 -16.34 41.07
C THR A 184 15.81 -16.81 42.17
N VAL A 185 16.98 -17.34 41.82
CA VAL A 185 18.01 -17.79 42.75
C VAL A 185 19.21 -16.83 42.71
N ASP A 186 19.59 -16.28 43.83
CA ASP A 186 20.76 -15.40 43.98
C ASP A 186 22.10 -16.18 44.00
N ALA A 187 23.21 -15.44 44.15
CA ALA A 187 24.55 -16.01 44.20
C ALA A 187 24.80 -16.92 45.43
N GLU A 188 24.08 -16.70 46.53
CA GLU A 188 24.12 -17.45 47.75
C GLU A 188 23.16 -18.65 47.75
N ASN A 189 22.57 -18.99 46.59
CA ASN A 189 21.56 -20.03 46.42
C ASN A 189 20.29 -19.82 47.23
N ARG A 190 19.89 -18.57 47.46
CA ARG A 190 18.64 -18.22 48.14
C ARG A 190 17.61 -17.70 47.13
N VAL A 191 16.35 -17.98 47.42
CA VAL A 191 15.23 -17.53 46.63
C VAL A 191 15.05 -16.01 46.76
N ARG A 192 14.83 -15.35 45.60
CA ARG A 192 14.44 -13.94 45.54
C ARG A 192 13.18 -13.81 44.69
N LEU A 193 12.13 -13.28 45.31
CA LEU A 193 10.86 -13.04 44.65
C LEU A 193 10.89 -11.65 43.97
N LYS A 194 10.94 -11.61 42.66
CA LYS A 194 10.98 -10.37 41.87
C LYS A 194 9.61 -10.06 41.28
N THR A 195 9.11 -8.85 41.55
CA THR A 195 7.88 -8.34 40.90
C THR A 195 8.17 -8.08 39.44
N VAL A 196 7.30 -8.59 38.56
CA VAL A 196 7.48 -8.50 37.12
C VAL A 196 6.26 -7.89 36.45
N THR A 197 6.50 -7.28 35.27
CA THR A 197 5.41 -6.81 34.39
C THR A 197 5.32 -7.70 33.17
N LEU A 198 4.11 -8.18 32.88
CA LEU A 198 3.82 -8.98 31.72
C LEU A 198 3.75 -8.07 30.49
N LEU A 199 4.54 -8.39 29.46
CA LEU A 199 4.50 -7.69 28.16
C LEU A 199 3.59 -8.41 27.19
N ARG A 200 3.68 -9.75 27.13
CA ARG A 200 2.91 -10.60 26.21
C ARG A 200 2.75 -12.01 26.78
N ASP A 201 1.56 -12.55 26.61
CA ASP A 201 1.27 -13.96 26.88
C ASP A 201 1.24 -14.74 25.57
N LEU A 202 2.07 -15.76 25.44
CA LEU A 202 2.19 -16.65 24.27
C LEU A 202 1.57 -18.03 24.54
N GLY A 203 0.89 -18.19 25.70
CA GLY A 203 0.20 -19.41 26.10
C GLY A 203 1.10 -20.43 26.82
N LYS A 204 2.23 -20.83 26.24
CA LYS A 204 3.22 -21.74 26.86
C LYS A 204 4.37 -20.98 27.52
N SER A 205 4.65 -19.79 27.08
CA SER A 205 5.67 -18.88 27.61
C SER A 205 5.13 -17.47 27.68
N ILE A 206 5.78 -16.63 28.45
CA ILE A 206 5.42 -15.23 28.66
C ILE A 206 6.64 -14.35 28.48
N ASP A 207 6.42 -13.19 27.87
CA ASP A 207 7.45 -12.16 27.72
C ASP A 207 7.32 -11.17 28.88
N ILE A 208 8.38 -11.06 29.69
CA ILE A 208 8.48 -10.16 30.84
C ILE A 208 9.12 -8.86 30.38
N GLY A 209 8.42 -7.74 30.59
CA GLY A 209 8.90 -6.41 30.20
C GLY A 209 9.89 -5.78 31.19
N THR A 210 9.65 -5.97 32.50
CA THR A 210 10.51 -5.42 33.56
C THR A 210 10.55 -6.37 34.76
N GLY A 211 11.58 -6.22 35.58
CA GLY A 211 11.72 -6.97 36.84
C GLY A 211 12.69 -8.15 36.77
N LEU A 212 13.12 -8.57 35.55
CA LEU A 212 14.13 -9.59 35.35
C LEU A 212 15.30 -9.05 34.52
N THR A 213 16.47 -9.67 34.69
CA THR A 213 17.65 -9.47 33.86
C THR A 213 18.06 -10.79 33.20
N ALA A 214 18.79 -10.73 32.09
CA ALA A 214 19.24 -11.93 31.37
C ALA A 214 20.18 -12.85 32.21
N SER A 215 20.73 -12.32 33.31
CA SER A 215 21.60 -13.08 34.21
C SER A 215 20.83 -13.77 35.34
N ASP A 216 19.53 -13.51 35.49
CA ASP A 216 18.74 -14.12 36.56
C ASP A 216 18.49 -15.61 36.30
N ARG A 217 18.70 -16.42 37.31
CA ARG A 217 18.36 -17.84 37.33
C ARG A 217 16.94 -18.01 37.81
N VAL A 218 16.02 -18.30 36.89
CA VAL A 218 14.58 -18.43 37.14
C VAL A 218 14.25 -19.87 37.57
N ILE A 219 13.42 -20.03 38.59
CA ILE A 219 12.86 -21.33 38.97
C ILE A 219 11.65 -21.60 38.09
N GLU A 220 11.70 -22.64 37.25
CA GLU A 220 10.66 -22.92 36.27
C GLU A 220 9.33 -23.37 36.86
N SER A 221 9.36 -24.09 37.98
CA SER A 221 8.14 -24.57 38.66
C SER A 221 8.33 -24.43 40.16
N PRO A 222 8.21 -23.22 40.70
CA PRO A 222 8.39 -23.00 42.14
C PRO A 222 7.31 -23.75 42.93
N PRO A 223 7.67 -24.36 44.09
CA PRO A 223 6.70 -25.04 44.93
C PRO A 223 5.72 -24.02 45.57
N ASP A 224 4.50 -24.47 45.87
CA ASP A 224 3.52 -23.68 46.60
C ASP A 224 4.08 -23.23 47.94
N GLY A 225 3.93 -21.94 48.23
CA GLY A 225 4.36 -21.35 49.53
C GLY A 225 5.83 -20.95 49.57
N ILE A 226 6.55 -20.93 48.47
CA ILE A 226 7.93 -20.42 48.38
C ILE A 226 8.01 -18.97 48.86
N ASN A 227 9.00 -18.67 49.71
CA ASN A 227 9.19 -17.33 50.28
C ASN A 227 10.55 -16.75 49.92
N ASP A 228 10.64 -15.43 50.02
CA ASP A 228 11.91 -14.73 49.81
C ASP A 228 12.92 -15.12 50.91
N GLY A 229 14.10 -15.55 50.48
CA GLY A 229 15.18 -16.01 51.36
C GLY A 229 15.23 -17.52 51.64
N ASP A 230 14.29 -18.31 51.15
CA ASP A 230 14.34 -19.77 51.26
C ASP A 230 15.65 -20.31 50.63
N PRO A 231 16.23 -21.42 51.19
CA PRO A 231 17.48 -22.01 50.70
C PRO A 231 17.34 -22.76 49.38
#